data_81f689ff314d1f223d6c7c6cb3127b55
#
_entry.id   81f689ff314d1f223d6c7c6cb3127b55
#
_cell.length_a   1.000
_cell.length_b   1.000
_cell.length_c   1.000
_cell.angle_alpha   90.00
_cell.angle_beta   90.00
_cell.angle_gamma   90.00
#
_symmetry.space_group_name_H-M   'P 1'
#
loop_
_entity.id
_entity.type
_entity.pdbx_description
1 polymer ?
#
loop_
_entity_poly.entity_id
_entity_poly.type
_entity_poly.pdbx_seq_one_letter_code
_entity_poly.pdbx_strand_id
1 'polypeptide(L)'
;MKLALYRYQLPFTQPLTFHGKVEVAREGLLVRIDKGWGEIAPLPGFSRETLAEAQAEALGCLEQLAQGQPIAPLLPSVQFGLDCARRVWPEQTAALPDPYPLIQGSPQELLKNWKQWLHETPLKAKLKVARYPMRDELALIRLLLDRRPNLKLVLDANQGWTREEAWAFCGHLDPNRIEYLEDLCADFEDIAFVASRTGMPVA
;
A
#
# COMPACT_ATOMS: atom_id res chain seq x y z
N MET A 1 -22.98 -11.49 23.92
CA MET A 1 -22.02 -10.93 22.96
C MET A 1 -21.56 -9.57 23.46
N LYS A 2 -20.25 -9.35 23.59
CA LYS A 2 -19.69 -8.04 23.97
C LYS A 2 -19.31 -7.30 22.71
N LEU A 3 -19.87 -6.10 22.53
CA LEU A 3 -19.62 -5.23 21.37
C LEU A 3 -19.06 -3.90 21.85
N ALA A 4 -18.04 -3.38 21.15
CA ALA A 4 -17.48 -2.06 21.43
C ALA A 4 -16.87 -1.45 20.16
N LEU A 5 -16.92 -0.14 20.09
CA LEU A 5 -16.26 0.65 19.06
C LEU A 5 -15.44 1.75 19.73
N TYR A 6 -14.17 1.82 19.41
CA TYR A 6 -13.23 2.79 19.96
C TYR A 6 -12.68 3.65 18.81
N ARG A 7 -12.59 4.95 19.01
CA ARG A 7 -11.85 5.84 18.09
C ARG A 7 -10.43 6.02 18.59
N TYR A 8 -9.47 6.01 17.68
CA TYR A 8 -8.09 6.31 17.98
C TYR A 8 -7.54 7.39 17.05
N GLN A 9 -6.49 8.07 17.51
CA GLN A 9 -5.68 8.99 16.73
C GLN A 9 -4.21 8.76 17.11
N LEU A 10 -3.38 8.41 16.13
CA LEU A 10 -1.94 8.16 16.30
C LEU A 10 -1.16 9.19 15.51
N PRO A 11 -0.40 10.06 16.14
CA PRO A 11 0.44 11.04 15.43
C PRO A 11 1.51 10.31 14.61
N PHE A 12 1.75 10.78 13.39
CA PHE A 12 2.87 10.31 12.60
C PHE A 12 4.17 10.90 13.14
N THR A 13 5.27 10.15 13.05
CA THR A 13 6.62 10.66 13.39
C THR A 13 7.07 11.76 12.43
N GLN A 14 6.56 11.71 11.19
CA GLN A 14 6.72 12.75 10.17
C GLN A 14 5.41 12.87 9.39
N PRO A 15 4.97 14.08 9.00
CA PRO A 15 3.79 14.26 8.19
C PRO A 15 3.87 13.45 6.88
N LEU A 16 2.76 12.85 6.50
CA LEU A 16 2.63 12.10 5.25
C LEU A 16 1.83 12.94 4.25
N THR A 17 2.26 12.94 2.99
CA THR A 17 1.52 13.62 1.92
C THR A 17 0.91 12.57 1.00
N PHE A 18 -0.43 12.60 0.88
CA PHE A 18 -1.21 11.77 -0.03
C PHE A 18 -2.06 12.66 -0.93
N HIS A 19 -1.94 12.51 -2.24
CA HIS A 19 -2.72 13.28 -3.22
C HIS A 19 -2.81 14.78 -2.90
N GLY A 20 -1.67 15.39 -2.51
CA GLY A 20 -1.59 16.82 -2.18
C GLY A 20 -2.13 17.22 -0.81
N LYS A 21 -2.63 16.27 -0.01
CA LYS A 21 -3.06 16.51 1.37
C LYS A 21 -1.97 16.08 2.34
N VAL A 22 -1.74 16.90 3.35
CA VAL A 22 -0.78 16.63 4.43
C VAL A 22 -1.53 16.06 5.62
N GLU A 23 -1.21 14.82 5.96
CA GLU A 23 -1.77 14.13 7.12
C GLU A 23 -0.71 14.08 8.23
N VAL A 24 -1.08 14.50 9.43
CA VAL A 24 -0.19 14.54 10.61
C VAL A 24 -0.44 13.41 11.60
N ALA A 25 -1.56 12.70 11.44
CA ALA A 25 -1.93 11.58 12.30
C ALA A 25 -2.74 10.55 11.51
N ARG A 26 -2.66 9.30 11.94
CA ARG A 26 -3.58 8.23 11.52
C ARG A 26 -4.78 8.21 12.45
N GLU A 27 -5.97 8.35 11.89
CA GLU A 27 -7.23 8.18 12.60
C GLU A 27 -7.93 6.90 12.15
N GLY A 28 -8.65 6.26 13.07
CA GLY A 28 -9.41 5.07 12.78
C GLY A 28 -10.27 4.63 13.94
N LEU A 29 -10.93 3.48 13.75
CA LEU A 29 -11.77 2.85 14.76
C LEU A 29 -11.25 1.43 15.01
N LEU A 30 -11.29 1.00 16.26
CA LEU A 30 -11.13 -0.39 16.65
C LEU A 30 -12.49 -0.95 17.02
N VAL A 31 -12.91 -1.98 16.32
CA VAL A 31 -14.14 -2.70 16.61
C VAL A 31 -13.81 -3.98 17.38
N ARG A 32 -14.61 -4.26 18.41
CA ARG A 32 -14.50 -5.48 19.20
C ARG A 32 -15.81 -6.26 19.15
N ILE A 33 -15.72 -7.55 18.87
CA ILE A 33 -16.81 -8.51 18.94
C ILE A 33 -16.34 -9.69 19.80
N ASP A 34 -16.86 -9.77 21.02
CA ASP A 34 -16.42 -10.71 22.06
C ASP A 34 -14.92 -10.63 22.35
N LYS A 35 -14.12 -11.59 21.85
CA LYS A 35 -12.66 -11.64 21.99
C LYS A 35 -11.95 -11.13 20.73
N GLY A 36 -12.65 -11.03 19.61
CA GLY A 36 -12.07 -10.63 18.33
C GLY A 36 -11.97 -9.11 18.19
N TRP A 37 -10.98 -8.68 17.42
CA TRP A 37 -10.70 -7.28 17.13
C TRP A 37 -10.55 -7.06 15.63
N GLY A 38 -10.98 -5.92 15.18
CA GLY A 38 -10.75 -5.43 13.81
C GLY A 38 -10.51 -3.94 13.78
N GLU A 39 -9.86 -3.49 12.73
CA GLU A 39 -9.58 -2.08 12.49
C GLU A 39 -10.42 -1.57 11.32
N ILE A 40 -11.05 -0.41 11.48
CA ILE A 40 -11.79 0.32 10.47
C ILE A 40 -11.08 1.66 10.30
N ALA A 41 -10.28 1.80 9.24
CA ALA A 41 -9.39 2.94 9.11
C ALA A 41 -9.27 3.39 7.64
N PRO A 42 -10.35 3.99 7.08
CA PRO A 42 -10.28 4.55 5.74
C PRO A 42 -9.16 5.58 5.65
N LEU A 43 -8.44 5.60 4.54
CA LEU A 43 -7.32 6.50 4.32
C LEU A 43 -7.80 7.70 3.51
N PRO A 44 -7.69 8.94 4.04
CA PRO A 44 -8.10 10.15 3.32
C PRO A 44 -7.42 10.25 1.95
N GLY A 45 -8.23 10.46 0.91
CA GLY A 45 -7.76 10.55 -0.48
C GLY A 45 -7.49 9.21 -1.18
N PHE A 46 -7.55 8.09 -0.46
CA PHE A 46 -7.44 6.73 -1.01
C PHE A 46 -8.76 5.96 -0.92
N SER A 47 -9.34 5.92 0.27
CA SER A 47 -10.63 5.26 0.49
C SER A 47 -11.77 6.09 -0.11
N ARG A 48 -12.82 5.41 -0.55
CA ARG A 48 -14.04 6.06 -1.06
C ARG A 48 -14.81 6.76 0.05
N GLU A 49 -14.85 6.12 1.22
CA GLU A 49 -15.54 6.57 2.41
C GLU A 49 -14.66 7.43 3.32
N THR A 50 -15.29 8.28 4.08
CA THR A 50 -14.70 9.03 5.19
C THR A 50 -14.77 8.24 6.50
N LEU A 51 -13.96 8.62 7.49
CA LEU A 51 -14.02 8.01 8.83
C LEU A 51 -15.40 8.24 9.50
N ALA A 52 -16.07 9.36 9.23
CA ALA A 52 -17.39 9.63 9.77
C ALA A 52 -18.46 8.69 9.21
N GLU A 53 -18.45 8.46 7.89
CA GLU A 53 -19.35 7.50 7.23
C GLU A 53 -19.08 6.07 7.72
N ALA A 54 -17.81 5.67 7.80
CA ALA A 54 -17.41 4.37 8.31
C ALA A 54 -17.85 4.18 9.78
N GLN A 55 -17.77 5.22 10.62
CA GLN A 55 -18.22 5.16 12.00
C GLN A 55 -19.75 4.99 12.08
N ALA A 56 -20.50 5.72 11.27
CA ALA A 56 -21.97 5.62 11.26
C ALA A 56 -22.43 4.21 10.84
N GLU A 57 -21.84 3.66 9.77
CA GLU A 57 -22.18 2.32 9.32
C GLU A 57 -21.75 1.25 10.35
N ALA A 58 -20.55 1.36 10.92
CA ALA A 58 -20.08 0.43 11.94
C ALA A 58 -20.99 0.38 13.17
N LEU A 59 -21.47 1.54 13.63
CA LEU A 59 -22.45 1.60 14.73
C LEU A 59 -23.75 0.89 14.38
N GLY A 60 -24.31 1.15 13.18
CA GLY A 60 -25.51 0.47 12.70
C GLY A 60 -25.35 -1.04 12.62
N CYS A 61 -24.20 -1.52 12.13
CA CYS A 61 -23.88 -2.95 12.10
C CYS A 61 -23.79 -3.57 13.52
N LEU A 62 -23.18 -2.85 14.48
CA LEU A 62 -23.10 -3.33 15.85
C LEU A 62 -24.47 -3.36 16.53
N GLU A 63 -25.36 -2.42 16.26
CA GLU A 63 -26.75 -2.43 16.73
C GLU A 63 -27.53 -3.63 16.18
N GLN A 64 -27.40 -3.92 14.89
CA GLN A 64 -28.00 -5.11 14.25
C GLN A 64 -27.48 -6.40 14.90
N LEU A 65 -26.17 -6.50 15.11
CA LEU A 65 -25.57 -7.66 15.78
C LEU A 65 -26.08 -7.83 17.22
N ALA A 66 -26.25 -6.71 17.96
CA ALA A 66 -26.81 -6.76 19.32
C ALA A 66 -28.26 -7.30 19.34
N GLN A 67 -29.01 -7.09 18.27
CA GLN A 67 -30.37 -7.60 18.08
C GLN A 67 -30.41 -9.03 17.46
N GLY A 68 -29.26 -9.64 17.22
CA GLY A 68 -29.18 -10.96 16.58
C GLY A 68 -29.47 -10.93 15.07
N GLN A 69 -29.43 -9.77 14.45
CA GLN A 69 -29.71 -9.60 13.02
C GLN A 69 -28.43 -9.80 12.19
N PRO A 70 -28.55 -10.25 10.94
CA PRO A 70 -27.42 -10.32 10.02
C PRO A 70 -26.97 -8.91 9.63
N ILE A 71 -25.68 -8.76 9.39
CA ILE A 71 -25.07 -7.49 8.91
C ILE A 71 -24.54 -7.67 7.49
N ALA A 72 -24.66 -6.60 6.69
CA ALA A 72 -24.13 -6.52 5.33
C ALA A 72 -23.57 -5.11 5.10
N PRO A 73 -22.36 -4.81 5.63
CA PRO A 73 -21.73 -3.51 5.44
C PRO A 73 -21.40 -3.27 3.97
N LEU A 74 -21.57 -2.03 3.51
CA LEU A 74 -21.33 -1.60 2.14
C LEU A 74 -19.95 -0.93 1.99
N LEU A 75 -19.45 -0.33 3.08
CA LEU A 75 -18.17 0.37 3.07
C LEU A 75 -17.02 -0.63 3.27
N PRO A 76 -16.03 -0.67 2.36
CA PRO A 76 -14.95 -1.67 2.39
C PRO A 76 -14.18 -1.71 3.69
N SER A 77 -13.85 -0.56 4.29
CA SER A 77 -13.13 -0.52 5.57
C SER A 77 -13.95 -1.09 6.73
N VAL A 78 -15.27 -0.86 6.72
CA VAL A 78 -16.19 -1.39 7.74
C VAL A 78 -16.33 -2.90 7.60
N GLN A 79 -16.53 -3.38 6.36
CA GLN A 79 -16.59 -4.81 6.08
C GLN A 79 -15.31 -5.52 6.57
N PHE A 80 -14.14 -5.00 6.17
CA PHE A 80 -12.85 -5.56 6.57
C PHE A 80 -12.69 -5.64 8.10
N GLY A 81 -12.97 -4.53 8.80
CA GLY A 81 -12.85 -4.48 10.26
C GLY A 81 -13.79 -5.44 10.97
N LEU A 82 -15.05 -5.53 10.54
CA LEU A 82 -16.03 -6.45 11.12
C LEU A 82 -15.69 -7.92 10.82
N ASP A 83 -15.21 -8.22 9.62
CA ASP A 83 -14.77 -9.57 9.25
C ASP A 83 -13.54 -10.00 10.07
N CYS A 84 -12.57 -9.10 10.26
CA CYS A 84 -11.43 -9.34 11.16
C CYS A 84 -11.89 -9.63 12.59
N ALA A 85 -12.81 -8.82 13.13
CA ALA A 85 -13.32 -8.98 14.51
C ALA A 85 -14.12 -10.27 14.71
N ARG A 86 -14.70 -10.84 13.65
CA ARG A 86 -15.47 -12.09 13.69
C ARG A 86 -14.64 -13.33 13.40
N ARG A 87 -13.43 -13.14 12.87
CA ARG A 87 -12.57 -14.26 12.46
C ARG A 87 -11.87 -14.87 13.67
N VAL A 88 -11.80 -16.20 13.69
CA VAL A 88 -10.94 -16.94 14.61
C VAL A 88 -9.52 -16.95 14.01
N TRP A 89 -8.61 -16.27 14.66
CA TRP A 89 -7.20 -16.26 14.27
C TRP A 89 -6.47 -17.44 14.91
N PRO A 90 -5.53 -18.10 14.20
CA PRO A 90 -4.71 -19.14 14.80
C PRO A 90 -3.83 -18.56 15.91
N GLU A 91 -3.63 -19.33 16.99
CA GLU A 91 -2.77 -18.93 18.11
C GLU A 91 -1.29 -18.78 17.71
N GLN A 92 -0.86 -19.54 16.69
CA GLN A 92 0.48 -19.43 16.13
C GLN A 92 0.40 -18.83 14.73
N THR A 93 1.10 -17.74 14.55
CA THR A 93 1.35 -17.16 13.22
C THR A 93 2.62 -17.77 12.66
N ALA A 94 2.61 -18.09 11.36
CA ALA A 94 3.86 -18.38 10.65
C ALA A 94 4.81 -17.18 10.75
N ALA A 95 6.11 -17.44 10.74
CA ALA A 95 7.09 -16.37 10.64
C ALA A 95 6.78 -15.52 9.39
N LEU A 96 6.60 -14.22 9.58
CA LEU A 96 6.40 -13.30 8.47
C LEU A 96 7.72 -13.13 7.73
N PRO A 97 7.71 -13.07 6.40
CA PRO A 97 8.89 -12.71 5.64
C PRO A 97 9.33 -11.28 6.00
N ASP A 98 10.62 -11.01 5.93
CA ASP A 98 11.15 -9.67 6.10
C ASP A 98 10.51 -8.71 5.07
N PRO A 99 10.09 -7.51 5.49
CA PRO A 99 9.56 -6.52 4.57
C PRO A 99 10.66 -6.05 3.60
N TYR A 100 10.28 -5.74 2.37
CA TYR A 100 11.21 -5.07 1.46
C TYR A 100 11.56 -3.69 2.00
N PRO A 101 12.85 -3.34 2.18
CA PRO A 101 13.24 -2.01 2.55
C PRO A 101 12.77 -1.02 1.48
N LEU A 102 12.17 0.07 1.93
CA LEU A 102 11.63 1.11 1.07
C LEU A 102 12.69 2.18 0.84
N ILE A 103 13.10 2.33 -0.42
CA ILE A 103 13.97 3.43 -0.84
C ILE A 103 13.11 4.67 -1.06
N GLN A 104 13.29 5.69 -0.24
CA GLN A 104 12.52 6.94 -0.26
C GLN A 104 13.43 8.15 -0.47
N GLY A 105 12.93 9.14 -1.20
CA GLY A 105 13.58 10.40 -1.49
C GLY A 105 13.43 10.80 -2.95
N SER A 106 13.83 12.01 -3.29
CA SER A 106 13.91 12.42 -4.70
C SER A 106 15.04 11.69 -5.41
N PRO A 107 14.95 11.45 -6.73
CA PRO A 107 16.04 10.85 -7.48
C PRO A 107 17.38 11.55 -7.28
N GLN A 108 17.37 12.89 -7.20
CA GLN A 108 18.59 13.69 -7.00
C GLN A 108 19.24 13.46 -5.62
N GLU A 109 18.43 13.36 -4.55
CA GLU A 109 18.91 13.05 -3.21
C GLU A 109 19.45 11.63 -3.12
N LEU A 110 18.73 10.68 -3.70
CA LEU A 110 19.13 9.27 -3.71
C LEU A 110 20.40 9.06 -4.56
N LEU A 111 20.52 9.72 -5.72
CA LEU A 111 21.73 9.72 -6.53
C LEU A 111 22.94 10.32 -5.80
N LYS A 112 22.73 11.38 -5.01
CA LYS A 112 23.79 12.01 -4.20
C LYS A 112 24.27 11.09 -3.06
N ASN A 113 23.34 10.37 -2.44
CA ASN A 113 23.58 9.56 -1.25
C ASN A 113 23.59 8.04 -1.52
N TRP A 114 23.72 7.63 -2.80
CA TRP A 114 23.59 6.25 -3.22
C TRP A 114 24.45 5.24 -2.45
N LYS A 115 25.63 5.64 -2.00
CA LYS A 115 26.54 4.76 -1.23
C LYS A 115 25.95 4.32 0.10
N GLN A 116 25.22 5.21 0.78
CA GLN A 116 24.59 4.92 2.06
C GLN A 116 23.47 3.86 1.89
N TRP A 117 22.67 4.01 0.86
CA TRP A 117 21.57 3.08 0.58
C TRP A 117 22.02 1.70 0.11
N LEU A 118 23.14 1.63 -0.62
CA LEU A 118 23.62 0.38 -1.17
C LEU A 118 24.35 -0.52 -0.18
N HIS A 119 24.90 0.01 0.90
CA HIS A 119 25.56 -0.80 1.93
C HIS A 119 24.59 -1.62 2.76
N GLU A 120 23.40 -1.08 3.00
CA GLU A 120 22.38 -1.66 3.87
C GLU A 120 21.27 -2.38 3.11
N THR A 121 21.21 -2.23 1.79
CA THR A 121 20.10 -2.76 0.98
C THR A 121 20.25 -4.26 0.75
N PRO A 122 19.29 -5.07 1.16
CA PRO A 122 19.25 -6.50 0.85
C PRO A 122 19.12 -6.74 -0.66
N LEU A 123 19.03 -8.02 -1.06
CA LEU A 123 18.89 -8.42 -2.47
C LEU A 123 17.60 -7.92 -3.14
N LYS A 124 16.63 -7.44 -2.37
CA LYS A 124 15.36 -6.90 -2.85
C LYS A 124 15.04 -5.60 -2.11
N ALA A 125 14.54 -4.60 -2.84
CA ALA A 125 14.11 -3.33 -2.27
C ALA A 125 12.90 -2.78 -3.04
N LYS A 126 12.06 -2.00 -2.35
CA LYS A 126 10.90 -1.32 -2.94
C LYS A 126 11.25 0.13 -3.23
N LEU A 127 10.90 0.61 -4.41
CA LEU A 127 11.06 1.99 -4.86
C LEU A 127 9.71 2.54 -5.32
N LYS A 128 9.31 3.68 -4.82
CA LYS A 128 8.16 4.42 -5.33
C LYS A 128 8.53 5.13 -6.62
N VAL A 129 7.70 4.95 -7.65
CA VAL A 129 7.85 5.55 -8.99
C VAL A 129 6.60 6.34 -9.38
N ALA A 130 6.53 6.89 -10.59
CA ALA A 130 5.45 7.79 -11.03
C ALA A 130 5.32 9.09 -10.20
N ARG A 131 6.42 9.55 -9.60
CA ARG A 131 6.46 10.75 -8.74
C ARG A 131 7.30 11.87 -9.30
N TYR A 132 8.25 11.51 -10.15
CA TYR A 132 9.24 12.40 -10.73
C TYR A 132 9.31 12.22 -12.26
N PRO A 133 9.99 13.10 -12.99
CA PRO A 133 10.16 12.89 -14.42
C PRO A 133 10.75 11.50 -14.72
N MET A 134 10.15 10.78 -15.64
CA MET A 134 10.51 9.40 -16.03
C MET A 134 12.03 9.22 -16.24
N ARG A 135 12.67 10.21 -16.89
CA ARG A 135 14.12 10.19 -17.13
C ARG A 135 14.91 10.09 -15.83
N ASP A 136 14.52 10.83 -14.81
CA ASP A 136 15.25 10.90 -13.54
C ASP A 136 15.06 9.63 -12.72
N GLU A 137 13.84 9.06 -12.73
CA GLU A 137 13.55 7.77 -12.09
C GLU A 137 14.31 6.63 -12.79
N LEU A 138 14.31 6.58 -14.11
CA LEU A 138 15.08 5.58 -14.88
C LEU A 138 16.58 5.70 -14.65
N ALA A 139 17.12 6.92 -14.53
CA ALA A 139 18.53 7.12 -14.20
C ALA A 139 18.90 6.56 -12.83
N LEU A 140 18.03 6.81 -11.82
CA LEU A 140 18.18 6.24 -10.48
C LEU A 140 18.13 4.71 -10.51
N ILE A 141 17.12 4.12 -11.16
CA ILE A 141 16.96 2.66 -11.26
C ILE A 141 18.20 2.02 -11.90
N ARG A 142 18.67 2.57 -13.02
CA ARG A 142 19.89 2.09 -13.70
C ARG A 142 21.07 2.12 -12.76
N LEU A 143 21.32 3.24 -12.08
CA LEU A 143 22.42 3.33 -11.13
C LEU A 143 22.34 2.28 -10.04
N LEU A 144 21.16 2.08 -9.42
CA LEU A 144 20.97 1.09 -8.35
C LEU A 144 21.26 -0.32 -8.86
N LEU A 145 20.74 -0.68 -10.04
CA LEU A 145 20.91 -2.00 -10.64
C LEU A 145 22.35 -2.26 -11.11
N ASP A 146 23.03 -1.25 -11.66
CA ASP A 146 24.42 -1.35 -12.10
C ASP A 146 25.38 -1.53 -10.93
N ARG A 147 25.12 -0.82 -9.82
CA ARG A 147 25.96 -0.88 -8.61
C ARG A 147 25.72 -2.14 -7.77
N ARG A 148 24.56 -2.77 -7.92
CA ARG A 148 24.18 -4.01 -7.20
C ARG A 148 23.66 -5.04 -8.19
N PRO A 149 24.54 -5.84 -8.82
CA PRO A 149 24.17 -6.82 -9.85
C PRO A 149 23.09 -7.82 -9.42
N ASN A 150 23.01 -8.16 -8.14
CA ASN A 150 22.04 -9.11 -7.59
C ASN A 150 20.78 -8.46 -7.02
N LEU A 151 20.66 -7.12 -7.07
CA LEU A 151 19.47 -6.40 -6.59
C LEU A 151 18.31 -6.62 -7.55
N LYS A 152 17.14 -6.95 -7.01
CA LYS A 152 15.85 -6.88 -7.69
C LYS A 152 14.99 -5.77 -7.05
N LEU A 153 14.29 -5.02 -7.87
CA LEU A 153 13.43 -3.93 -7.42
C LEU A 153 11.96 -4.31 -7.50
N VAL A 154 11.22 -3.98 -6.45
CA VAL A 154 9.78 -3.80 -6.50
C VAL A 154 9.53 -2.35 -6.83
N LEU A 155 8.80 -2.06 -7.89
CA LEU A 155 8.45 -0.69 -8.30
C LEU A 155 6.96 -0.47 -8.09
N ASP A 156 6.63 0.54 -7.28
CA ASP A 156 5.25 0.86 -6.90
C ASP A 156 4.88 2.25 -7.42
N ALA A 157 3.99 2.29 -8.42
CA ALA A 157 3.55 3.52 -9.07
C ALA A 157 2.32 4.16 -8.39
N ASN A 158 1.65 3.48 -7.48
CA ASN A 158 0.42 3.95 -6.83
C ASN A 158 -0.62 4.50 -7.84
N GLN A 159 -0.82 3.80 -8.95
CA GLN A 159 -1.74 4.15 -10.04
C GLN A 159 -1.41 5.49 -10.72
N GLY A 160 -0.14 5.91 -10.64
CA GLY A 160 0.28 7.23 -11.11
C GLY A 160 0.51 7.34 -12.62
N TRP A 161 0.41 6.25 -13.39
CA TRP A 161 0.62 6.25 -14.84
C TRP A 161 -0.63 5.94 -15.65
N THR A 162 -0.70 6.54 -16.84
CA THR A 162 -1.53 6.04 -17.95
C THR A 162 -0.92 4.75 -18.51
N ARG A 163 -1.70 4.01 -19.30
CA ARG A 163 -1.21 2.83 -20.05
C ARG A 163 0.05 3.11 -20.85
N GLU A 164 0.05 4.21 -21.57
CA GLU A 164 1.14 4.65 -22.46
C GLU A 164 2.42 4.98 -21.68
N GLU A 165 2.27 5.70 -20.55
CA GLU A 165 3.39 6.02 -19.67
C GLU A 165 3.98 4.78 -19.02
N ALA A 166 3.14 3.90 -18.49
CA ALA A 166 3.57 2.62 -17.90
C ALA A 166 4.29 1.74 -18.93
N TRP A 167 3.74 1.64 -20.15
CA TRP A 167 4.37 0.89 -21.22
C TRP A 167 5.72 1.48 -21.63
N ALA A 168 5.79 2.80 -21.82
CA ALA A 168 7.04 3.49 -22.14
C ALA A 168 8.10 3.29 -21.04
N PHE A 169 7.71 3.43 -19.79
CA PHE A 169 8.62 3.22 -18.65
C PHE A 169 9.15 1.79 -18.61
N CYS A 170 8.28 0.80 -18.68
CA CYS A 170 8.64 -0.62 -18.63
C CYS A 170 9.54 -1.03 -19.78
N GLY A 171 9.41 -0.42 -20.97
CA GLY A 171 10.27 -0.67 -22.12
C GLY A 171 11.75 -0.33 -21.90
N HIS A 172 12.09 0.39 -20.84
CA HIS A 172 13.46 0.74 -20.45
C HIS A 172 14.05 -0.16 -19.38
N LEU A 173 13.30 -1.14 -18.87
CA LEU A 173 13.70 -2.01 -17.76
C LEU A 173 13.99 -3.44 -18.25
N ASP A 174 14.88 -4.14 -17.53
CA ASP A 174 15.08 -5.58 -17.70
C ASP A 174 14.13 -6.34 -16.77
N PRO A 175 13.17 -7.15 -17.29
CA PRO A 175 12.23 -7.91 -16.47
C PRO A 175 12.91 -8.82 -15.45
N ASN A 176 14.10 -9.34 -15.73
CA ASN A 176 14.83 -10.21 -14.82
C ASN A 176 15.35 -9.48 -13.57
N ARG A 177 15.43 -8.15 -13.62
CA ARG A 177 15.90 -7.28 -12.53
C ARG A 177 14.76 -6.65 -11.73
N ILE A 178 13.53 -6.90 -12.15
CA ILE A 178 12.32 -6.46 -11.45
C ILE A 178 11.71 -7.68 -10.76
N GLU A 179 11.44 -7.53 -9.46
CA GLU A 179 10.72 -8.57 -8.71
C GLU A 179 9.26 -8.59 -9.08
N TYR A 180 8.61 -7.43 -9.04
CA TYR A 180 7.29 -7.14 -9.60
C TYR A 180 7.02 -5.62 -9.65
N LEU A 181 6.02 -5.26 -10.43
CA LEU A 181 5.45 -3.92 -10.51
C LEU A 181 4.11 -3.92 -9.74
N GLU A 182 3.92 -2.91 -8.90
CA GLU A 182 2.73 -2.76 -8.05
C GLU A 182 1.97 -1.50 -8.46
N ASP A 183 0.65 -1.62 -8.60
CA ASP A 183 -0.26 -0.51 -8.86
C ASP A 183 0.20 0.42 -10.02
N LEU A 184 0.51 -0.14 -11.20
CA LEU A 184 0.98 0.64 -12.33
C LEU A 184 -0.02 1.70 -12.79
N CYS A 185 -1.25 1.26 -13.02
CA CYS A 185 -2.36 2.04 -13.56
C CYS A 185 -3.59 1.84 -12.69
N ALA A 186 -4.58 2.74 -12.83
CA ALA A 186 -5.85 2.61 -12.13
C ALA A 186 -6.74 1.47 -12.68
N ASP A 187 -6.55 1.11 -13.96
CA ASP A 187 -7.34 0.08 -14.64
C ASP A 187 -6.57 -1.23 -14.75
N PHE A 188 -7.21 -2.32 -14.39
CA PHE A 188 -6.67 -3.68 -14.48
C PHE A 188 -6.34 -4.10 -15.92
N GLU A 189 -7.14 -3.67 -16.91
CA GLU A 189 -6.90 -3.96 -18.32
C GLU A 189 -5.61 -3.31 -18.81
N ASP A 190 -5.30 -2.11 -18.33
CA ASP A 190 -4.07 -1.39 -18.64
C ASP A 190 -2.85 -2.09 -18.06
N ILE A 191 -2.95 -2.57 -16.81
CA ILE A 191 -1.89 -3.36 -16.17
C ILE A 191 -1.65 -4.66 -16.95
N ALA A 192 -2.72 -5.39 -17.29
CA ALA A 192 -2.62 -6.64 -18.06
C ALA A 192 -2.02 -6.41 -19.46
N PHE A 193 -2.38 -5.30 -20.11
CA PHE A 193 -1.79 -4.90 -21.39
C PHE A 193 -0.28 -4.70 -21.27
N VAL A 194 0.17 -3.89 -20.31
CA VAL A 194 1.60 -3.60 -20.11
C VAL A 194 2.37 -4.88 -19.79
N ALA A 195 1.87 -5.71 -18.87
CA ALA A 195 2.50 -6.97 -18.48
C ALA A 195 2.68 -7.90 -19.69
N SER A 196 1.64 -8.07 -20.50
CA SER A 196 1.67 -8.96 -21.67
C SER A 196 2.65 -8.50 -22.78
N ARG A 197 2.88 -7.19 -22.89
CA ARG A 197 3.74 -6.60 -23.91
C ARG A 197 5.20 -6.48 -23.50
N THR A 198 5.46 -6.37 -22.22
CA THR A 198 6.81 -6.11 -21.69
C THR A 198 7.41 -7.34 -21.00
N GLY A 199 6.60 -8.34 -20.67
CA GLY A 199 7.03 -9.50 -19.87
C GLY A 199 7.34 -9.14 -18.42
N MET A 200 6.96 -7.94 -17.95
CA MET A 200 7.16 -7.53 -16.56
C MET A 200 6.27 -8.32 -15.62
N PRO A 201 6.80 -8.82 -14.49
CA PRO A 201 5.98 -9.38 -13.44
C PRO A 201 5.17 -8.26 -12.77
N VAL A 202 3.87 -8.48 -12.58
CA VAL A 202 2.95 -7.55 -11.91
C VAL A 202 2.27 -8.21 -10.73
N ALA A 203 1.90 -7.42 -9.72
CA ALA A 203 1.17 -7.83 -8.54
C ALA A 203 -0.05 -6.94 -8.32
#